data_4cc3caba21cff3e4f8092d9fd68e110c
#
_entry.id   4cc3caba21cff3e4f8092d9fd68e110c
#
_cell.length_a   1.000
_cell.length_b   1.000
_cell.length_c   1.000
_cell.angle_alpha   90.00
_cell.angle_beta   90.00
_cell.angle_gamma   90.00
#
_symmetry.space_group_name_H-M   'P 1'
#
loop_
_entity.id
_entity.type
_entity.pdbx_description
1 polymer ?
#
loop_
_entity_poly.entity_id
_entity_poly.type
_entity_poly.pdbx_seq_one_letter_code
_entity_poly.pdbx_strand_id
1 'polypeptide(L)'
;MAQGNEHRGGGPEPQDAAERAARAGHQPPDPRSAPYGGPPPASPPPPPPVSPPPPPAAPPPPAGPWPPGNAWPPPPPPGAAPPPPPGPPPGPPDALRAVGAGLLNLSGLGLGYLALRQWLLAGVCVVATGGLLLAALPASPDGVPGVFVSAWVAVAVLAAADAARRALHRPLPGWPRPALALVLGLVLLAVPAGGAVAYESARDEAVEEMLLERLAKTDALAERAAGRAGFAAGKKEYTKAVEGYAGLAADHPERRAAKKVPAKLAALYESVATPYREDDHCEAIEPLTYLRGLPDSVGEKALGKLTTWPDKPLADALYTCGMDLVGRGQAGTGGDHLTALFAQFPQSKEAGQVGPALLTEVSERSGALPDDACDNTSRLRALDSLAEELPEESVSGVSDKARSGVEKGTYSCGVEEFEDGKFSEAAKTFTDFADTYQGNKNRGKARKAAIAAEIAEERPAAGRKLPPAKSPGGARMELVVSNGGPGTVEILYTGPVTGRLTLKACAGCKAYDSVAAGKAGACKDKSKSYPKQRLSLPAGQYHFLYKRGASSETVRSHSSGARIEPGYTYTDCAYTVKGLGGLIPPPVDGVAWTPPPGTGRDR
;
A
#
# COMPACT_ATOMS: atom_id res chain seq x y z
N MET A 1 -67.90 -28.49 19.06
CA MET A 1 -67.72 -28.95 20.47
C MET A 1 -66.38 -28.50 20.96
N ALA A 2 -66.43 -27.64 21.89
CA ALA A 2 -65.68 -27.37 23.09
C ALA A 2 -64.30 -26.73 22.81
N GLN A 3 -64.12 -25.43 23.02
CA GLN A 3 -63.85 -24.72 24.31
C GLN A 3 -62.47 -25.19 24.85
N GLY A 4 -61.52 -24.38 25.09
CA GLY A 4 -61.43 -22.99 25.57
C GLY A 4 -60.07 -22.84 26.25
N ASN A 5 -59.67 -21.70 26.37
CA ASN A 5 -59.05 -21.03 27.51
C ASN A 5 -57.68 -20.40 27.27
N GLU A 6 -57.75 -19.11 27.38
CA GLU A 6 -56.80 -18.05 27.65
C GLU A 6 -55.74 -18.40 28.70
N HIS A 7 -54.50 -17.90 28.47
CA HIS A 7 -53.85 -17.15 29.55
C HIS A 7 -52.93 -16.05 28.99
N ARG A 8 -53.22 -14.82 29.40
CA ARG A 8 -52.45 -13.61 29.26
C ARG A 8 -51.11 -13.73 29.99
N GLY A 9 -50.07 -13.25 29.33
CA GLY A 9 -48.79 -12.89 29.95
C GLY A 9 -48.14 -11.77 29.16
N GLY A 10 -48.43 -10.51 29.54
CA GLY A 10 -47.82 -9.33 28.96
C GLY A 10 -46.35 -9.21 29.42
N GLY A 11 -45.44 -9.11 28.48
CA GLY A 11 -44.09 -8.61 28.70
C GLY A 11 -43.86 -7.37 27.84
N PRO A 12 -43.09 -6.39 28.28
CA PRO A 12 -43.05 -5.07 27.67
C PRO A 12 -42.29 -5.09 26.32
N GLU A 13 -42.81 -4.27 25.40
CA GLU A 13 -42.26 -4.00 24.08
C GLU A 13 -40.84 -3.42 24.16
N PRO A 14 -39.94 -3.76 23.20
CA PRO A 14 -38.58 -3.22 23.14
C PRO A 14 -38.53 -1.97 22.26
N GLN A 15 -39.28 -0.91 22.55
CA GLN A 15 -39.22 0.35 21.82
C GLN A 15 -38.42 1.45 22.52
N ASP A 16 -38.07 1.29 23.81
CA ASP A 16 -37.39 2.34 24.58
C ASP A 16 -35.86 2.29 24.57
N ALA A 17 -35.24 1.32 23.90
CA ALA A 17 -33.78 1.22 23.83
C ALA A 17 -33.16 1.98 22.65
N ALA A 18 -33.89 2.17 21.55
CA ALA A 18 -33.40 2.88 20.37
C ALA A 18 -33.39 4.40 20.51
N GLU A 19 -34.27 4.95 21.36
CA GLU A 19 -34.40 6.40 21.51
C GLU A 19 -33.37 7.04 22.48
N ARG A 20 -32.71 6.24 23.32
CA ARG A 20 -31.62 6.71 24.17
C ARG A 20 -30.24 6.75 23.48
N ALA A 21 -30.03 6.02 22.39
CA ALA A 21 -28.79 6.04 21.63
C ALA A 21 -28.70 7.23 20.65
N ALA A 22 -29.83 7.82 20.28
CA ALA A 22 -29.89 8.95 19.34
C ALA A 22 -29.63 10.33 19.97
N ARG A 23 -29.46 10.41 21.30
CA ARG A 23 -29.20 11.69 22.03
C ARG A 23 -27.74 11.90 22.47
N ALA A 24 -26.81 11.01 22.11
CA ALA A 24 -25.38 11.25 22.30
C ALA A 24 -24.88 12.08 21.11
N GLY A 25 -24.87 13.40 21.31
CA GLY A 25 -24.66 14.43 20.31
C GLY A 25 -23.39 14.24 19.46
N HIS A 26 -23.55 14.33 18.17
CA HIS A 26 -22.51 14.80 17.25
C HIS A 26 -22.57 16.34 17.28
N GLN A 27 -21.72 16.93 18.10
CA GLN A 27 -21.38 18.34 18.03
C GLN A 27 -20.32 18.47 16.93
N PRO A 28 -20.50 19.30 15.89
CA PRO A 28 -19.47 19.53 14.91
C PRO A 28 -18.25 20.17 15.60
N PRO A 29 -17.01 19.81 15.23
CA PRO A 29 -15.83 20.38 15.84
C PRO A 29 -15.72 21.88 15.53
N ASP A 30 -15.48 22.67 16.58
CA ASP A 30 -15.20 24.10 16.52
C ASP A 30 -13.94 24.34 15.67
N PRO A 31 -13.98 25.17 14.62
CA PRO A 31 -12.84 25.42 13.72
C PRO A 31 -11.69 26.20 14.36
N ARG A 32 -11.69 26.43 15.68
CA ARG A 32 -10.63 27.16 16.41
C ARG A 32 -9.66 26.27 17.20
N SER A 33 -9.78 24.94 17.14
CA SER A 33 -8.86 24.01 17.80
C SER A 33 -7.93 23.34 16.78
N ALA A 34 -7.10 24.09 16.11
CA ALA A 34 -5.90 23.54 15.48
C ALA A 34 -4.88 23.23 16.60
N PRO A 35 -4.37 22.02 16.75
CA PRO A 35 -3.25 21.76 17.64
C PRO A 35 -2.02 22.47 17.08
N TYR A 36 -1.46 23.35 17.87
CA TYR A 36 -0.14 23.91 17.68
C TYR A 36 0.83 22.79 17.34
N GLY A 37 1.48 22.88 16.19
CA GLY A 37 2.58 22.01 15.81
C GLY A 37 3.67 22.11 16.87
N GLY A 38 3.87 21.02 17.60
CA GLY A 38 5.06 20.86 18.42
C GLY A 38 6.30 20.89 17.54
N PRO A 39 7.45 21.37 18.06
CA PRO A 39 8.69 21.37 17.30
C PRO A 39 9.03 19.91 16.89
N PRO A 40 9.68 19.73 15.73
CA PRO A 40 10.10 18.40 15.29
C PRO A 40 11.00 17.76 16.37
N PRO A 41 10.93 16.43 16.55
CA PRO A 41 11.79 15.75 17.52
C PRO A 41 13.25 16.05 17.21
N ALA A 42 13.98 16.47 18.24
CA ALA A 42 15.41 16.74 18.16
C ALA A 42 16.13 15.51 17.60
N SER A 43 17.01 15.72 16.64
CA SER A 43 17.90 14.71 16.11
C SER A 43 18.67 14.04 17.27
N PRO A 44 18.89 12.73 17.24
CA PRO A 44 19.67 12.05 18.27
C PRO A 44 21.08 12.67 18.36
N PRO A 45 21.62 12.82 19.56
CA PRO A 45 22.95 13.39 19.72
C PRO A 45 23.99 12.54 18.97
N PRO A 46 25.01 13.15 18.37
CA PRO A 46 26.09 12.42 17.73
C PRO A 46 26.79 11.51 18.75
N PRO A 47 27.26 10.32 18.32
CA PRO A 47 28.00 9.42 19.23
C PRO A 47 29.23 10.14 19.78
N PRO A 48 29.63 9.85 21.03
CA PRO A 48 30.79 10.47 21.64
C PRO A 48 32.04 10.19 20.79
N PRO A 49 32.97 11.14 20.70
CA PRO A 49 34.21 10.94 19.95
C PRO A 49 34.98 9.75 20.54
N VAL A 50 35.34 8.82 19.67
CA VAL A 50 36.20 7.68 20.00
C VAL A 50 37.54 8.24 20.48
N SER A 51 37.92 7.96 21.72
CA SER A 51 39.21 8.32 22.26
C SER A 51 40.33 7.73 21.37
N PRO A 52 41.35 8.53 21.00
CA PRO A 52 42.48 7.99 20.26
C PRO A 52 43.20 6.91 21.06
N PRO A 53 43.73 5.85 20.41
CA PRO A 53 44.49 4.82 21.09
C PRO A 53 45.69 5.43 21.80
N PRO A 54 46.10 4.88 22.98
CA PRO A 54 47.27 5.41 23.70
C PRO A 54 48.53 5.28 22.84
N PRO A 55 49.44 6.22 22.93
CA PRO A 55 50.68 6.18 22.18
C PRO A 55 51.53 4.95 22.59
N PRO A 56 52.28 4.36 21.65
CA PRO A 56 53.15 3.21 21.97
C PRO A 56 54.18 3.63 23.03
N ALA A 57 54.38 2.71 23.99
CA ALA A 57 55.35 2.86 25.09
C ALA A 57 56.74 3.15 24.51
N ALA A 58 57.38 4.18 25.05
CA ALA A 58 58.76 4.54 24.69
C ALA A 58 59.70 3.38 24.99
N PRO A 59 60.71 3.14 24.12
CA PRO A 59 61.75 2.14 24.39
C PRO A 59 62.53 2.49 25.65
N PRO A 60 63.00 1.46 26.45
CA PRO A 60 63.79 1.69 27.62
C PRO A 60 65.11 2.35 27.26
N PRO A 61 65.65 3.23 28.11
CA PRO A 61 66.91 3.92 27.85
C PRO A 61 68.09 2.93 27.78
N PRO A 62 69.10 3.21 26.96
CA PRO A 62 70.29 2.34 26.86
C PRO A 62 71.06 2.33 28.18
N ALA A 63 71.46 1.15 28.58
CA ALA A 63 72.29 0.94 29.76
C ALA A 63 73.63 1.68 29.62
N GLY A 64 73.91 2.55 30.57
CA GLY A 64 75.18 3.28 30.65
C GLY A 64 76.38 2.36 30.86
N PRO A 65 77.53 2.87 30.49
CA PRO A 65 78.76 2.07 30.58
C PRO A 65 79.18 1.81 32.03
N TRP A 66 79.52 0.56 32.34
CA TRP A 66 80.09 0.16 33.60
C TRP A 66 81.49 0.68 33.75
N PRO A 67 81.91 1.11 34.95
CA PRO A 67 83.27 1.53 35.17
C PRO A 67 84.26 0.36 35.21
N PRO A 68 85.53 0.52 34.86
CA PRO A 68 86.52 -0.52 34.81
C PRO A 68 86.99 -0.91 36.26
N GLY A 69 86.71 -2.12 36.64
CA GLY A 69 87.18 -2.73 37.90
C GLY A 69 88.40 -3.63 37.71
N ASN A 70 89.46 -3.19 38.26
CA ASN A 70 90.70 -3.85 38.68
C ASN A 70 91.01 -5.24 38.14
N ALA A 71 92.11 -5.28 37.40
CA ALA A 71 92.79 -6.50 36.99
C ALA A 71 93.32 -7.28 38.19
N TRP A 72 92.98 -8.58 38.28
CA TRP A 72 93.69 -9.56 39.11
C TRP A 72 94.81 -10.20 38.27
N PRO A 73 95.93 -10.50 38.87
CA PRO A 73 97.05 -11.10 38.14
C PRO A 73 96.75 -12.55 37.74
N PRO A 74 97.29 -13.00 36.63
CA PRO A 74 97.03 -14.35 36.09
C PRO A 74 97.63 -15.43 37.01
N PRO A 75 96.92 -16.55 37.23
CA PRO A 75 97.46 -17.71 37.87
C PRO A 75 98.53 -18.37 36.96
N PRO A 76 99.54 -19.07 37.60
CA PRO A 76 100.60 -19.69 36.83
C PRO A 76 100.07 -20.86 35.96
N PRO A 77 100.75 -21.20 34.87
CA PRO A 77 100.30 -22.26 33.94
C PRO A 77 100.33 -23.62 34.62
N PRO A 78 99.23 -24.44 34.53
CA PRO A 78 99.29 -25.83 34.97
C PRO A 78 100.11 -26.64 33.97
N GLY A 79 100.97 -27.48 34.52
CA GLY A 79 101.80 -28.36 33.71
C GLY A 79 101.05 -29.20 32.73
N ALA A 80 101.66 -29.40 31.59
CA ALA A 80 101.16 -30.18 30.47
C ALA A 80 100.77 -31.60 30.94
N ALA A 81 99.41 -31.85 30.85
CA ALA A 81 98.94 -33.22 30.97
C ALA A 81 99.26 -33.97 29.63
N PRO A 82 99.58 -35.25 29.71
CA PRO A 82 99.89 -36.05 28.53
C PRO A 82 98.71 -36.12 27.61
N PRO A 83 98.90 -36.18 26.26
CA PRO A 83 97.82 -36.24 25.28
C PRO A 83 96.99 -37.50 25.57
N PRO A 84 95.65 -37.35 25.48
CA PRO A 84 94.72 -38.47 25.58
C PRO A 84 94.97 -39.47 24.39
N PRO A 85 94.79 -40.75 24.64
CA PRO A 85 95.00 -41.78 23.63
C PRO A 85 94.04 -41.50 22.45
N PRO A 86 94.49 -41.81 21.18
CA PRO A 86 93.66 -41.63 20.01
C PRO A 86 92.35 -42.42 20.19
N GLY A 87 91.22 -41.75 20.07
CA GLY A 87 89.89 -42.37 20.11
C GLY A 87 89.73 -43.41 19.00
N PRO A 88 88.92 -44.40 19.19
CA PRO A 88 88.68 -45.42 18.16
C PRO A 88 88.24 -44.79 16.88
N PRO A 89 88.65 -45.33 15.72
CA PRO A 89 88.28 -44.80 14.41
C PRO A 89 86.74 -44.73 14.30
N PRO A 90 86.18 -43.66 13.61
CA PRO A 90 84.77 -43.58 13.43
C PRO A 90 84.29 -44.82 12.67
N GLY A 91 83.30 -45.52 13.22
CA GLY A 91 82.67 -46.69 12.61
C GLY A 91 81.97 -46.27 11.27
N PRO A 92 81.73 -47.22 10.39
CA PRO A 92 81.07 -46.91 9.10
C PRO A 92 79.72 -46.21 9.33
N PRO A 93 79.35 -45.26 8.42
CA PRO A 93 78.10 -44.50 8.55
C PRO A 93 76.91 -45.48 8.58
N ASP A 94 76.11 -45.46 9.61
CA ASP A 94 74.96 -46.34 9.78
C ASP A 94 73.74 -45.72 9.15
N ALA A 95 73.51 -46.07 7.88
CA ALA A 95 72.41 -45.53 7.09
C ALA A 95 71.04 -45.80 7.70
N LEU A 96 70.87 -46.94 8.42
CA LEU A 96 69.58 -47.25 9.03
C LEU A 96 69.26 -46.32 10.22
N ARG A 97 70.27 -45.85 10.92
CA ARG A 97 70.13 -44.88 12.02
C ARG A 97 69.74 -43.48 11.46
N ALA A 98 70.34 -43.09 10.33
CA ALA A 98 70.05 -41.82 9.68
C ALA A 98 68.61 -41.80 9.21
N VAL A 99 68.14 -42.88 8.55
CA VAL A 99 66.74 -43.01 8.10
C VAL A 99 65.79 -43.01 9.29
N GLY A 100 66.12 -43.74 10.40
CA GLY A 100 65.31 -43.76 11.60
C GLY A 100 65.18 -42.40 12.27
N ALA A 101 66.25 -41.60 12.35
CA ALA A 101 66.22 -40.24 12.90
C ALA A 101 65.42 -39.29 12.03
N GLY A 102 65.52 -39.42 10.69
CA GLY A 102 64.75 -38.67 9.73
C GLY A 102 63.25 -38.97 9.82
N LEU A 103 62.89 -40.26 9.84
CA LEU A 103 61.49 -40.68 9.99
C LEU A 103 60.85 -40.23 11.33
N LEU A 104 61.60 -40.26 12.43
CA LEU A 104 61.13 -39.78 13.72
C LEU A 104 60.86 -38.28 13.72
N ASN A 105 61.59 -37.47 12.94
CA ASN A 105 61.35 -36.05 12.79
C ASN A 105 60.23 -35.75 11.80
N LEU A 106 60.00 -36.58 10.80
CA LEU A 106 58.93 -36.42 9.80
C LEU A 106 57.55 -36.51 10.45
N SER A 107 57.44 -37.12 11.66
CA SER A 107 56.21 -37.08 12.48
C SER A 107 55.83 -35.67 12.95
N GLY A 108 56.69 -34.65 12.74
CA GLY A 108 56.47 -33.28 13.20
C GLY A 108 56.70 -33.05 14.73
N LEU A 109 56.92 -34.12 15.49
CA LEU A 109 57.14 -34.07 16.95
C LEU A 109 58.58 -33.80 17.37
N GLY A 110 59.52 -33.74 16.43
CA GLY A 110 60.94 -33.50 16.71
C GLY A 110 61.64 -34.61 17.49
N LEU A 111 61.10 -35.83 17.51
CA LEU A 111 61.64 -36.96 18.30
C LEU A 111 63.02 -37.39 17.83
N GLY A 112 63.35 -37.21 16.56
CA GLY A 112 64.72 -37.43 16.04
C GLY A 112 65.71 -36.44 16.65
N TYR A 113 65.36 -35.20 16.85
CA TYR A 113 66.17 -34.21 17.54
C TYR A 113 66.28 -34.49 19.05
N LEU A 114 65.21 -34.98 19.73
CA LEU A 114 65.25 -35.41 21.09
C LEU A 114 66.29 -36.55 21.29
N ALA A 115 66.27 -37.55 20.38
CA ALA A 115 67.23 -38.63 20.40
C ALA A 115 68.67 -38.16 20.17
N LEU A 116 68.86 -37.10 19.39
CA LEU A 116 70.11 -36.39 19.10
C LEU A 116 70.52 -35.42 20.26
N ARG A 117 69.72 -35.32 21.35
CA ARG A 117 69.89 -34.38 22.49
C ARG A 117 69.88 -32.89 22.06
N GLN A 118 69.20 -32.60 20.99
CA GLN A 118 69.04 -31.23 20.49
C GLN A 118 67.67 -30.63 20.85
N TRP A 119 67.51 -30.29 22.11
CA TRP A 119 66.26 -29.84 22.73
C TRP A 119 65.62 -28.60 22.05
N LEU A 120 66.47 -27.65 21.60
CA LEU A 120 65.99 -26.43 20.92
C LEU A 120 65.30 -26.72 19.62
N LEU A 121 65.90 -27.61 18.79
CA LEU A 121 65.34 -27.98 17.48
C LEU A 121 64.08 -28.85 17.64
N ALA A 122 64.04 -29.70 18.66
CA ALA A 122 62.84 -30.44 19.02
C ALA A 122 61.72 -29.49 19.41
N GLY A 123 62.00 -28.45 20.21
CA GLY A 123 61.05 -27.43 20.58
C GLY A 123 60.48 -26.67 19.39
N VAL A 124 61.32 -26.35 18.40
CA VAL A 124 60.83 -25.71 17.16
C VAL A 124 59.84 -26.59 16.41
N CYS A 125 60.12 -27.90 16.31
CA CYS A 125 59.17 -28.83 15.66
C CYS A 125 57.84 -28.91 16.42
N VAL A 126 57.87 -28.97 17.75
CA VAL A 126 56.66 -28.99 18.57
C VAL A 126 55.86 -27.71 18.44
N VAL A 127 56.53 -26.53 18.42
CA VAL A 127 55.87 -25.24 18.24
C VAL A 127 55.26 -25.13 16.83
N ALA A 128 55.96 -25.58 15.80
CA ALA A 128 55.43 -25.59 14.42
C ALA A 128 54.19 -26.47 14.29
N THR A 129 54.21 -27.66 14.88
CA THR A 129 53.08 -28.60 14.87
C THR A 129 51.92 -28.07 15.74
N GLY A 130 52.22 -27.49 16.91
CA GLY A 130 51.23 -26.85 17.77
C GLY A 130 50.56 -25.63 17.10
N GLY A 131 51.36 -24.83 16.40
CA GLY A 131 50.85 -23.69 15.58
C GLY A 131 49.91 -24.14 14.48
N LEU A 132 50.25 -25.22 13.75
CA LEU A 132 49.36 -25.80 12.74
C LEU A 132 48.08 -26.33 13.36
N LEU A 133 48.15 -27.03 14.50
CA LEU A 133 46.96 -27.52 15.21
C LEU A 133 46.06 -26.38 15.68
N LEU A 134 46.63 -25.30 16.21
CA LEU A 134 45.85 -24.12 16.62
C LEU A 134 45.20 -23.42 15.45
N ALA A 135 45.85 -23.38 14.28
CA ALA A 135 45.27 -22.83 13.04
C ALA A 135 44.20 -23.76 12.45
N ALA A 136 44.27 -25.07 12.72
CA ALA A 136 43.30 -26.05 12.24
C ALA A 136 42.06 -26.22 13.14
N LEU A 137 42.15 -25.85 14.43
CA LEU A 137 41.06 -26.00 15.43
C LEU A 137 39.78 -25.21 15.10
N PRO A 138 39.80 -23.96 14.52
CA PRO A 138 38.58 -23.32 14.13
C PRO A 138 37.98 -24.06 12.93
N ALA A 139 36.74 -24.54 13.06
CA ALA A 139 35.95 -25.15 12.00
C ALA A 139 35.43 -24.06 11.03
N SER A 140 36.33 -23.39 10.29
CA SER A 140 35.92 -22.46 9.25
C SER A 140 35.60 -23.22 7.97
N PRO A 141 34.55 -22.82 7.22
CA PRO A 141 34.19 -23.48 5.95
C PRO A 141 35.30 -23.40 4.89
N ASP A 142 36.15 -22.37 4.97
CA ASP A 142 37.25 -22.13 3.99
C ASP A 142 38.50 -23.00 4.24
N GLY A 143 38.53 -23.71 5.35
CA GLY A 143 39.63 -24.61 5.68
C GLY A 143 40.89 -23.94 6.18
N VAL A 144 41.90 -24.77 6.45
CA VAL A 144 43.24 -24.29 6.75
C VAL A 144 43.89 -23.84 5.45
N PRO A 145 44.34 -22.57 5.36
CA PRO A 145 44.97 -22.09 4.12
C PRO A 145 46.15 -23.04 3.75
N GLY A 146 46.15 -23.51 2.48
CA GLY A 146 47.15 -24.48 1.99
C GLY A 146 48.59 -24.04 2.22
N VAL A 147 48.83 -22.74 2.35
CA VAL A 147 50.14 -22.15 2.70
C VAL A 147 50.64 -22.61 4.07
N PHE A 148 49.78 -22.74 5.09
CA PHE A 148 50.21 -23.22 6.40
C PHE A 148 50.55 -24.69 6.40
N VAL A 149 49.80 -25.52 5.70
CA VAL A 149 50.07 -26.96 5.51
C VAL A 149 51.34 -27.18 4.75
N SER A 150 51.53 -26.45 3.61
CA SER A 150 52.78 -26.57 2.81
C SER A 150 54.00 -26.06 3.57
N ALA A 151 53.88 -24.99 4.32
CA ALA A 151 54.97 -24.47 5.18
C ALA A 151 55.36 -25.51 6.25
N TRP A 152 54.35 -26.12 6.92
CA TRP A 152 54.61 -27.18 7.93
C TRP A 152 55.27 -28.41 7.30
N VAL A 153 54.81 -28.89 6.14
CA VAL A 153 55.41 -30.00 5.41
C VAL A 153 56.89 -29.69 5.04
N ALA A 154 57.14 -28.45 4.56
CA ALA A 154 58.51 -28.03 4.25
C ALA A 154 59.43 -28.07 5.50
N VAL A 155 58.95 -27.57 6.63
CA VAL A 155 59.67 -27.60 7.93
C VAL A 155 59.91 -29.03 8.35
N ALA A 156 58.92 -29.92 8.26
CA ALA A 156 59.03 -31.34 8.65
C ALA A 156 60.08 -32.08 7.76
N VAL A 157 60.06 -31.85 6.44
CA VAL A 157 61.02 -32.42 5.51
C VAL A 157 62.43 -31.89 5.75
N LEU A 158 62.60 -30.58 5.97
CA LEU A 158 63.91 -30.00 6.28
C LEU A 158 64.45 -30.53 7.61
N ALA A 159 63.59 -30.64 8.64
CA ALA A 159 63.94 -31.21 9.95
C ALA A 159 64.32 -32.69 9.83
N ALA A 160 63.64 -33.47 9.01
CA ALA A 160 63.95 -34.87 8.74
C ALA A 160 65.32 -35.02 8.04
N ALA A 161 65.58 -34.21 7.02
CA ALA A 161 66.84 -34.20 6.29
C ALA A 161 68.01 -33.77 7.17
N ASP A 162 67.87 -32.75 7.99
CA ASP A 162 68.88 -32.26 8.93
C ASP A 162 69.16 -33.28 10.03
N ALA A 163 68.11 -33.89 10.61
CA ALA A 163 68.30 -34.96 11.62
C ALA A 163 69.01 -36.19 11.04
N ALA A 164 68.64 -36.61 9.82
CA ALA A 164 69.29 -37.69 9.12
C ALA A 164 70.79 -37.40 8.85
N ARG A 165 71.10 -36.20 8.36
CA ARG A 165 72.48 -35.72 8.12
C ARG A 165 73.31 -35.72 9.41
N ARG A 166 72.75 -35.24 10.53
CA ARG A 166 73.46 -35.19 11.82
C ARG A 166 73.66 -36.60 12.42
N ALA A 167 72.72 -37.51 12.23
CA ALA A 167 72.81 -38.89 12.68
C ALA A 167 73.91 -39.68 11.91
N LEU A 168 74.22 -39.30 10.63
CA LEU A 168 75.32 -39.86 9.87
C LEU A 168 76.70 -39.48 10.43
N HIS A 169 76.82 -38.29 11.05
CA HIS A 169 78.13 -37.71 11.44
C HIS A 169 78.42 -37.79 12.96
N ARG A 170 77.50 -38.26 13.82
CA ARG A 170 77.70 -38.33 15.25
C ARG A 170 77.51 -39.75 15.76
N PRO A 171 78.55 -40.36 16.45
CA PRO A 171 78.39 -41.62 17.15
C PRO A 171 77.46 -41.37 18.37
N LEU A 172 76.34 -42.09 18.45
CA LEU A 172 75.34 -42.00 19.52
C LEU A 172 75.49 -43.25 20.47
N PRO A 173 76.12 -43.14 21.62
CA PRO A 173 76.11 -44.24 22.61
C PRO A 173 74.68 -44.33 23.21
N GLY A 174 74.01 -45.46 23.04
CA GLY A 174 72.70 -45.74 23.66
C GLY A 174 71.49 -45.63 22.74
N TRP A 175 71.71 -45.61 21.42
CA TRP A 175 70.58 -45.59 20.45
C TRP A 175 69.77 -46.89 20.51
N PRO A 176 68.44 -46.85 20.59
CA PRO A 176 67.61 -48.04 20.49
C PRO A 176 67.91 -48.80 19.17
N ARG A 177 67.72 -50.14 19.20
CA ARG A 177 67.99 -51.00 18.00
C ARG A 177 67.44 -50.32 16.74
N PRO A 178 68.19 -50.14 15.62
CA PRO A 178 67.83 -49.37 14.47
C PRO A 178 66.48 -49.82 13.85
N ALA A 179 66.16 -51.09 13.94
CA ALA A 179 64.88 -51.64 13.55
C ALA A 179 63.68 -51.08 14.37
N LEU A 180 63.85 -50.87 15.67
CA LEU A 180 62.81 -50.28 16.51
C LEU A 180 62.59 -48.82 16.22
N ALA A 181 63.63 -48.03 15.88
CA ALA A 181 63.50 -46.64 15.49
C ALA A 181 62.76 -46.48 14.15
N LEU A 182 63.01 -47.40 13.19
CA LEU A 182 62.31 -47.49 11.93
C LEU A 182 60.84 -47.83 12.10
N VAL A 183 60.53 -48.87 12.90
CA VAL A 183 59.13 -49.25 13.17
C VAL A 183 58.40 -48.14 13.88
N LEU A 184 59.00 -47.52 14.91
CA LEU A 184 58.40 -46.41 15.64
C LEU A 184 58.20 -45.18 14.72
N GLY A 185 59.18 -44.89 13.87
CA GLY A 185 59.08 -43.79 12.87
C GLY A 185 57.96 -44.01 11.85
N LEU A 186 57.79 -45.25 11.35
CA LEU A 186 56.67 -45.60 10.46
C LEU A 186 55.30 -45.52 11.15
N VAL A 187 55.20 -46.02 12.39
CA VAL A 187 53.96 -45.92 13.17
C VAL A 187 53.61 -44.46 13.43
N LEU A 188 54.59 -43.67 13.87
CA LEU A 188 54.39 -42.22 14.10
C LEU A 188 54.10 -41.41 12.84
N LEU A 189 54.53 -41.90 11.67
CA LEU A 189 54.15 -41.29 10.37
C LEU A 189 52.72 -41.67 9.95
N ALA A 190 52.28 -42.88 10.30
CA ALA A 190 50.92 -43.33 10.00
C ALA A 190 49.87 -42.57 10.83
N VAL A 191 50.20 -42.09 12.03
CA VAL A 191 49.29 -41.34 12.88
C VAL A 191 48.88 -40.00 12.29
N PRO A 192 49.79 -39.12 11.80
CA PRO A 192 49.40 -37.89 11.16
C PRO A 192 48.61 -38.12 9.84
N ALA A 193 49.00 -39.14 9.07
CA ALA A 193 48.28 -39.45 7.81
C ALA A 193 46.86 -39.98 8.09
N GLY A 194 46.66 -40.87 9.04
CA GLY A 194 45.35 -41.34 9.46
C GLY A 194 44.54 -40.26 10.18
N GLY A 195 45.24 -39.43 10.98
CA GLY A 195 44.65 -38.28 11.66
C GLY A 195 44.13 -37.19 10.69
N ALA A 196 44.83 -36.96 9.60
CA ALA A 196 44.40 -36.01 8.60
C ALA A 196 43.08 -36.44 7.92
N VAL A 197 42.94 -37.71 7.56
CA VAL A 197 41.69 -38.25 6.97
C VAL A 197 40.54 -38.21 7.98
N ALA A 198 40.80 -38.61 9.25
CA ALA A 198 39.78 -38.52 10.31
C ALA A 198 39.39 -37.07 10.64
N TYR A 199 40.37 -36.15 10.58
CA TYR A 199 40.10 -34.72 10.76
C TYR A 199 39.25 -34.14 9.64
N GLU A 200 39.54 -34.45 8.35
CA GLU A 200 38.76 -34.00 7.22
C GLU A 200 37.30 -34.48 7.34
N SER A 201 37.08 -35.75 7.67
CA SER A 201 35.72 -36.28 7.85
C SER A 201 34.97 -35.66 9.02
N ALA A 202 35.64 -35.48 10.16
CA ALA A 202 35.04 -34.85 11.34
C ALA A 202 34.75 -33.36 11.09
N ARG A 203 35.65 -32.68 10.36
CA ARG A 203 35.46 -31.29 9.97
C ARG A 203 34.30 -31.13 8.98
N ASP A 204 34.22 -32.00 7.98
CA ASP A 204 33.12 -31.99 7.02
C ASP A 204 31.75 -32.16 7.71
N GLU A 205 31.67 -33.07 8.70
CA GLU A 205 30.45 -33.24 9.51
C GLU A 205 30.15 -32.01 10.37
N ALA A 206 31.17 -31.41 11.03
CA ALA A 206 31.00 -30.18 11.81
C ALA A 206 30.56 -28.98 10.94
N VAL A 207 31.09 -28.84 9.71
CA VAL A 207 30.66 -27.84 8.76
C VAL A 207 29.21 -28.10 8.34
N GLU A 208 28.85 -29.33 8.04
CA GLU A 208 27.45 -29.68 7.70
C GLU A 208 26.49 -29.37 8.86
N GLU A 209 26.86 -29.68 10.12
CA GLU A 209 26.06 -29.37 11.28
C GLU A 209 25.88 -27.86 11.47
N MET A 210 26.95 -27.08 11.32
CA MET A 210 26.91 -25.61 11.37
C MET A 210 25.98 -25.03 10.26
N LEU A 211 26.06 -25.56 9.05
CA LEU A 211 25.21 -25.11 7.92
C LEU A 211 23.74 -25.50 8.14
N LEU A 212 23.47 -26.68 8.72
CA LEU A 212 22.11 -27.09 9.09
C LEU A 212 21.56 -26.24 10.23
N GLU A 213 22.40 -25.83 11.21
CA GLU A 213 21.99 -24.87 12.23
C GLU A 213 21.68 -23.48 11.64
N ARG A 214 22.51 -23.01 10.69
CA ARG A 214 22.23 -21.77 9.94
C ARG A 214 20.91 -21.85 9.18
N LEU A 215 20.63 -23.00 8.53
CA LEU A 215 19.36 -23.26 7.87
C LEU A 215 18.19 -23.20 8.86
N ALA A 216 18.31 -23.86 10.02
CA ALA A 216 17.28 -23.85 11.06
C ALA A 216 17.02 -22.44 11.63
N LYS A 217 18.05 -21.62 11.79
CA LYS A 217 17.90 -20.20 12.17
C LYS A 217 17.14 -19.41 11.11
N THR A 218 17.40 -19.70 9.84
CA THR A 218 16.70 -19.07 8.70
C THR A 218 15.24 -19.53 8.64
N ASP A 219 14.97 -20.82 8.87
CA ASP A 219 13.61 -21.36 9.00
C ASP A 219 12.83 -20.65 10.10
N ALA A 220 13.45 -20.47 11.28
CA ALA A 220 12.82 -19.76 12.40
C ALA A 220 12.54 -18.27 12.12
N LEU A 221 13.25 -17.63 11.18
CA LEU A 221 12.91 -16.30 10.69
C LEU A 221 11.65 -16.34 9.84
N ALA A 222 11.54 -17.28 8.91
CA ALA A 222 10.37 -17.45 8.06
C ALA A 222 9.11 -17.78 8.87
N GLU A 223 9.22 -18.67 9.86
CA GLU A 223 8.12 -19.02 10.78
C GLU A 223 7.65 -17.83 11.62
N ARG A 224 8.58 -17.03 12.14
CA ARG A 224 8.24 -15.79 12.87
C ARG A 224 7.54 -14.78 11.98
N ALA A 225 7.97 -14.66 10.72
CA ALA A 225 7.31 -13.79 9.75
C ALA A 225 5.88 -14.24 9.49
N ALA A 226 5.66 -15.55 9.30
CA ALA A 226 4.33 -16.14 9.09
C ALA A 226 3.39 -15.95 10.29
N GLY A 227 3.95 -15.90 11.51
CA GLY A 227 3.16 -15.65 12.73
C GLY A 227 2.83 -14.17 12.99
N ARG A 228 3.21 -13.24 12.11
CA ARG A 228 2.86 -11.82 12.23
C ARG A 228 1.44 -11.53 11.72
N ALA A 229 0.84 -10.48 12.24
CA ALA A 229 -0.45 -10.02 11.77
C ALA A 229 -0.29 -9.29 10.41
N GLY A 230 -0.43 -10.05 9.32
CA GLY A 230 -0.31 -9.57 7.95
C GLY A 230 1.13 -9.51 7.41
N PHE A 231 1.22 -9.49 6.09
CA PHE A 231 2.49 -9.53 5.37
C PHE A 231 3.42 -8.34 5.69
N ALA A 232 2.90 -7.13 5.74
CA ALA A 232 3.69 -5.92 5.98
C ALA A 232 4.48 -5.97 7.31
N ALA A 233 3.89 -6.57 8.35
CA ALA A 233 4.52 -6.73 9.66
C ALA A 233 5.65 -7.78 9.65
N GLY A 234 5.57 -8.79 8.78
CA GLY A 234 6.56 -9.86 8.63
C GLY A 234 7.59 -9.64 7.52
N LYS A 235 7.44 -8.62 6.69
CA LYS A 235 8.23 -8.40 5.47
C LYS A 235 9.74 -8.39 5.69
N LYS A 236 10.21 -7.77 6.79
CA LYS A 236 11.65 -7.71 7.13
C LYS A 236 12.21 -9.10 7.48
N GLU A 237 11.46 -9.91 8.21
CA GLU A 237 11.82 -11.26 8.55
C GLU A 237 11.83 -12.17 7.32
N TYR A 238 10.83 -12.05 6.44
CA TYR A 238 10.79 -12.76 5.16
C TYR A 238 12.00 -12.41 4.29
N THR A 239 12.36 -11.13 4.16
CA THR A 239 13.54 -10.70 3.38
C THR A 239 14.81 -11.33 3.91
N LYS A 240 15.02 -11.30 5.25
CA LYS A 240 16.19 -11.94 5.89
C LYS A 240 16.20 -13.45 5.69
N ALA A 241 15.04 -14.09 5.71
CA ALA A 241 14.96 -15.53 5.47
C ALA A 241 15.33 -15.86 4.02
N VAL A 242 14.82 -15.10 3.04
CA VAL A 242 15.17 -15.28 1.62
C VAL A 242 16.67 -15.07 1.37
N GLU A 243 17.25 -13.99 1.92
CA GLU A 243 18.70 -13.71 1.85
C GLU A 243 19.52 -14.87 2.50
N GLY A 244 19.07 -15.37 3.63
CA GLY A 244 19.71 -16.50 4.31
C GLY A 244 19.69 -17.79 3.48
N TYR A 245 18.56 -18.11 2.85
CA TYR A 245 18.44 -19.26 1.95
C TYR A 245 19.29 -19.06 0.69
N ALA A 246 19.25 -17.89 0.07
CA ALA A 246 20.02 -17.59 -1.13
C ALA A 246 21.54 -17.69 -0.85
N GLY A 247 22.01 -17.14 0.28
CA GLY A 247 23.40 -17.24 0.69
C GLY A 247 23.84 -18.70 0.92
N LEU A 248 23.01 -19.52 1.59
CA LEU A 248 23.30 -20.94 1.77
C LEU A 248 23.42 -21.69 0.44
N ALA A 249 22.55 -21.39 -0.52
CA ALA A 249 22.57 -22.03 -1.84
C ALA A 249 23.77 -21.58 -2.69
N ALA A 250 24.15 -20.30 -2.61
CA ALA A 250 25.25 -19.73 -3.39
C ALA A 250 26.63 -20.13 -2.83
N ASP A 251 26.81 -20.02 -1.51
CA ASP A 251 28.11 -20.24 -0.87
C ASP A 251 28.48 -21.73 -0.77
N HIS A 252 27.49 -22.62 -0.65
CA HIS A 252 27.72 -24.04 -0.37
C HIS A 252 26.83 -24.99 -1.16
N PRO A 253 26.80 -24.92 -2.53
CA PRO A 253 25.81 -25.60 -3.37
C PRO A 253 25.76 -27.12 -3.22
N GLU A 254 26.90 -27.75 -2.92
CA GLU A 254 27.00 -29.21 -2.80
C GLU A 254 26.62 -29.77 -1.41
N ARG A 255 26.49 -28.90 -0.40
CA ARG A 255 26.23 -29.29 0.98
C ARG A 255 24.75 -29.66 1.22
N ARG A 256 24.51 -30.54 2.21
CA ARG A 256 23.14 -31.04 2.54
C ARG A 256 22.17 -29.90 2.89
N ALA A 257 22.64 -28.85 3.57
CA ALA A 257 21.83 -27.68 3.88
C ALA A 257 21.33 -26.97 2.63
N ALA A 258 22.22 -26.71 1.67
CA ALA A 258 21.89 -26.05 0.40
C ALA A 258 20.90 -26.87 -0.45
N LYS A 259 21.05 -28.19 -0.46
CA LYS A 259 20.13 -29.11 -1.18
C LYS A 259 18.68 -29.06 -0.65
N LYS A 260 18.47 -28.59 0.60
CA LYS A 260 17.13 -28.38 1.21
C LYS A 260 16.53 -27.01 0.87
N VAL A 261 17.33 -26.03 0.43
CA VAL A 261 16.89 -24.64 0.19
C VAL A 261 15.73 -24.54 -0.82
N PRO A 262 15.71 -25.25 -1.96
CA PRO A 262 14.58 -25.13 -2.89
C PRO A 262 13.24 -25.49 -2.27
N ALA A 263 13.18 -26.53 -1.44
CA ALA A 263 11.96 -26.92 -0.73
C ALA A 263 11.55 -25.87 0.32
N LYS A 264 12.53 -25.25 1.01
CA LYS A 264 12.29 -24.19 1.99
C LYS A 264 11.80 -22.90 1.35
N LEU A 265 12.37 -22.52 0.21
CA LEU A 265 11.88 -21.38 -0.59
C LEU A 265 10.45 -21.63 -1.10
N ALA A 266 10.14 -22.85 -1.58
CA ALA A 266 8.78 -23.18 -1.98
C ALA A 266 7.79 -23.05 -0.80
N ALA A 267 8.15 -23.56 0.39
CA ALA A 267 7.32 -23.40 1.59
C ALA A 267 7.15 -21.92 2.01
N LEU A 268 8.21 -21.11 1.86
CA LEU A 268 8.13 -19.67 2.11
C LEU A 268 7.19 -18.98 1.13
N TYR A 269 7.26 -19.30 -0.17
CA TYR A 269 6.32 -18.77 -1.18
C TYR A 269 4.88 -19.11 -0.83
N GLU A 270 4.61 -20.35 -0.45
CA GLU A 270 3.27 -20.77 0.00
C GLU A 270 2.80 -20.02 1.25
N SER A 271 3.71 -19.77 2.20
CA SER A 271 3.40 -19.00 3.42
C SER A 271 3.10 -17.53 3.11
N VAL A 272 3.92 -16.89 2.27
CA VAL A 272 3.73 -15.49 1.85
C VAL A 272 2.44 -15.33 1.04
N ALA A 273 2.08 -16.33 0.22
CA ALA A 273 0.86 -16.32 -0.59
C ALA A 273 -0.39 -16.80 0.17
N THR A 274 -0.35 -16.92 1.49
CA THR A 274 -1.51 -17.34 2.30
C THR A 274 -2.78 -16.53 2.01
N PRO A 275 -2.77 -15.17 1.93
CA PRO A 275 -3.98 -14.43 1.60
C PRO A 275 -4.61 -14.85 0.27
N TYR A 276 -3.80 -15.10 -0.75
CA TYR A 276 -4.30 -15.58 -2.04
C TYR A 276 -5.01 -16.94 -1.95
N ARG A 277 -4.49 -17.85 -1.12
CA ARG A 277 -5.11 -19.18 -0.92
C ARG A 277 -6.37 -19.15 -0.06
N GLU A 278 -6.55 -18.10 0.71
CA GLU A 278 -7.74 -17.82 1.53
C GLU A 278 -8.75 -16.94 0.78
N ASP A 279 -8.56 -16.79 -0.55
CA ASP A 279 -9.41 -15.98 -1.44
C ASP A 279 -9.44 -14.47 -1.07
N ASP A 280 -8.50 -14.01 -0.24
CA ASP A 280 -8.31 -12.57 0.03
C ASP A 280 -7.41 -11.96 -1.03
N HIS A 281 -8.00 -11.74 -2.20
CA HIS A 281 -7.27 -11.28 -3.38
C HIS A 281 -6.66 -9.89 -3.20
N CYS A 282 -7.33 -9.00 -2.46
CA CYS A 282 -6.82 -7.63 -2.25
C CYS A 282 -5.59 -7.63 -1.33
N GLU A 283 -5.61 -8.37 -0.23
CA GLU A 283 -4.48 -8.51 0.68
C GLU A 283 -3.33 -9.33 0.04
N ALA A 284 -3.62 -10.14 -0.98
CA ALA A 284 -2.63 -10.94 -1.68
C ALA A 284 -1.72 -10.14 -2.63
N ILE A 285 -2.12 -8.96 -3.08
CA ILE A 285 -1.41 -8.20 -4.11
C ILE A 285 0.01 -7.80 -3.64
N GLU A 286 0.15 -7.24 -2.43
CA GLU A 286 1.47 -6.82 -1.92
C GLU A 286 2.41 -8.02 -1.71
N PRO A 287 2.00 -9.12 -1.05
CA PRO A 287 2.82 -10.33 -0.93
C PRO A 287 3.26 -10.92 -2.26
N LEU A 288 2.35 -11.06 -3.22
CA LEU A 288 2.65 -11.61 -4.54
C LEU A 288 3.58 -10.70 -5.35
N THR A 289 3.41 -9.37 -5.25
CA THR A 289 4.32 -8.39 -5.85
C THR A 289 5.72 -8.49 -5.25
N TYR A 290 5.81 -8.68 -3.93
CA TYR A 290 7.10 -8.94 -3.26
C TYR A 290 7.77 -10.21 -3.79
N LEU A 291 7.03 -11.33 -3.88
CA LEU A 291 7.58 -12.59 -4.41
C LEU A 291 8.07 -12.44 -5.85
N ARG A 292 7.36 -11.68 -6.67
CA ARG A 292 7.75 -11.39 -8.06
C ARG A 292 9.02 -10.55 -8.18
N GLY A 293 9.29 -9.70 -7.20
CA GLY A 293 10.53 -8.90 -7.13
C GLY A 293 11.75 -9.65 -6.58
N LEU A 294 11.60 -10.86 -6.04
CA LEU A 294 12.72 -11.61 -5.46
C LEU A 294 13.83 -12.00 -6.45
N PRO A 295 13.57 -12.31 -7.74
CA PRO A 295 14.63 -12.60 -8.72
C PRO A 295 15.69 -11.52 -8.82
N ASP A 296 15.29 -10.24 -8.70
CA ASP A 296 16.19 -9.09 -8.75
C ASP A 296 17.16 -9.03 -7.56
N SER A 297 16.76 -9.57 -6.41
CA SER A 297 17.53 -9.52 -5.15
C SER A 297 18.37 -10.77 -4.89
N VAL A 298 17.86 -11.95 -5.22
CA VAL A 298 18.52 -13.22 -4.90
C VAL A 298 18.98 -14.01 -6.13
N GLY A 299 18.61 -13.55 -7.31
CA GLY A 299 18.94 -14.15 -8.61
C GLY A 299 18.01 -15.30 -9.01
N GLU A 300 17.68 -15.35 -10.30
CA GLU A 300 16.79 -16.36 -10.90
C GLU A 300 17.25 -17.79 -10.67
N LYS A 301 18.58 -18.04 -10.69
CA LYS A 301 19.15 -19.37 -10.51
C LYS A 301 18.82 -19.98 -9.16
N ALA A 302 18.76 -19.16 -8.10
CA ALA A 302 18.43 -19.63 -6.75
C ALA A 302 16.94 -20.00 -6.62
N LEU A 303 16.08 -19.31 -7.35
CA LEU A 303 14.62 -19.47 -7.31
C LEU A 303 14.12 -20.54 -8.31
N GLY A 304 14.80 -20.72 -9.45
CA GLY A 304 14.43 -21.69 -10.47
C GLY A 304 12.98 -21.51 -10.94
N LYS A 305 12.12 -22.52 -10.74
CA LYS A 305 10.71 -22.46 -11.15
C LYS A 305 9.86 -21.46 -10.36
N LEU A 306 10.34 -20.99 -9.21
CA LEU A 306 9.63 -19.99 -8.41
C LEU A 306 9.71 -18.57 -8.99
N THR A 307 10.62 -18.33 -9.95
CA THR A 307 10.80 -17.02 -10.61
C THR A 307 9.50 -16.51 -11.25
N THR A 308 8.77 -17.36 -11.95
CA THR A 308 7.51 -17.00 -12.63
C THR A 308 6.26 -17.47 -11.91
N TRP A 309 6.42 -18.16 -10.78
CA TRP A 309 5.28 -18.70 -10.03
C TRP A 309 4.28 -17.62 -9.59
N PRO A 310 4.70 -16.40 -9.16
CA PRO A 310 3.76 -15.36 -8.71
C PRO A 310 2.94 -14.72 -9.82
N ASP A 311 3.34 -14.81 -11.08
CA ASP A 311 2.73 -14.06 -12.19
C ASP A 311 1.24 -14.36 -12.34
N LYS A 312 0.86 -15.65 -12.36
CA LYS A 312 -0.53 -16.04 -12.51
C LYS A 312 -1.37 -15.68 -11.28
N PRO A 313 -0.98 -16.00 -10.03
CA PRO A 313 -1.69 -15.56 -8.83
C PRO A 313 -1.82 -14.04 -8.73
N LEU A 314 -0.79 -13.27 -9.11
CA LEU A 314 -0.83 -11.82 -9.06
C LEU A 314 -1.79 -11.24 -10.10
N ALA A 315 -1.79 -11.77 -11.33
CA ALA A 315 -2.73 -11.35 -12.35
C ALA A 315 -4.18 -11.61 -11.92
N ASP A 316 -4.45 -12.78 -11.35
CA ASP A 316 -5.76 -13.16 -10.83
C ASP A 316 -6.19 -12.29 -9.63
N ALA A 317 -5.27 -12.02 -8.69
CA ALA A 317 -5.54 -11.15 -7.54
C ALA A 317 -5.85 -9.71 -7.98
N LEU A 318 -5.08 -9.15 -8.92
CA LEU A 318 -5.31 -7.81 -9.46
C LEU A 318 -6.67 -7.71 -10.16
N TYR A 319 -7.04 -8.72 -10.96
CA TYR A 319 -8.34 -8.78 -11.63
C TYR A 319 -9.48 -8.89 -10.63
N THR A 320 -9.42 -9.86 -9.73
CA THR A 320 -10.52 -10.18 -8.81
C THR A 320 -10.74 -9.05 -7.82
N CYS A 321 -9.66 -8.53 -7.20
CA CYS A 321 -9.73 -7.38 -6.31
C CYS A 321 -10.23 -6.13 -7.05
N GLY A 322 -9.69 -5.85 -8.24
CA GLY A 322 -10.10 -4.71 -9.05
C GLY A 322 -11.59 -4.74 -9.38
N MET A 323 -12.10 -5.86 -9.87
CA MET A 323 -13.52 -6.01 -10.22
C MET A 323 -14.45 -6.00 -8.99
N ASP A 324 -14.04 -6.59 -7.87
CA ASP A 324 -14.80 -6.54 -6.62
C ASP A 324 -14.95 -5.10 -6.09
N LEU A 325 -13.88 -4.32 -6.12
CA LEU A 325 -13.91 -2.89 -5.75
C LEU A 325 -14.80 -2.07 -6.71
N VAL A 326 -14.73 -2.33 -8.01
CA VAL A 326 -15.62 -1.71 -9.00
C VAL A 326 -17.07 -2.02 -8.69
N GLY A 327 -17.40 -3.28 -8.45
CA GLY A 327 -18.76 -3.73 -8.09
C GLY A 327 -19.30 -3.06 -6.81
N ARG A 328 -18.41 -2.79 -5.84
CA ARG A 328 -18.74 -2.04 -4.62
C ARG A 328 -18.85 -0.52 -4.83
N GLY A 329 -18.60 -0.01 -6.03
CA GLY A 329 -18.65 1.42 -6.35
C GLY A 329 -17.35 2.17 -6.08
N GLN A 330 -16.26 1.48 -5.83
CA GLN A 330 -14.91 2.02 -5.63
C GLN A 330 -14.10 1.93 -6.93
N ALA A 331 -14.66 2.45 -8.01
CA ALA A 331 -14.10 2.31 -9.36
C ALA A 331 -12.68 2.91 -9.50
N GLY A 332 -12.35 3.98 -8.75
CA GLY A 332 -10.99 4.54 -8.76
C GLY A 332 -9.96 3.55 -8.23
N THR A 333 -10.12 3.06 -6.99
CA THR A 333 -9.19 2.10 -6.40
C THR A 333 -9.18 0.77 -7.18
N GLY A 334 -10.36 0.31 -7.62
CA GLY A 334 -10.45 -0.87 -8.49
C GLY A 334 -9.72 -0.66 -9.82
N GLY A 335 -9.82 0.54 -10.40
CA GLY A 335 -9.13 0.96 -11.61
C GLY A 335 -7.61 0.94 -11.50
N ASP A 336 -7.07 1.34 -10.35
CA ASP A 336 -5.62 1.25 -10.08
C ASP A 336 -5.12 -0.20 -10.22
N HIS A 337 -5.87 -1.17 -9.68
CA HIS A 337 -5.51 -2.59 -9.78
C HIS A 337 -5.65 -3.12 -11.22
N LEU A 338 -6.71 -2.73 -11.94
CA LEU A 338 -6.90 -3.12 -13.33
C LEU A 338 -5.82 -2.50 -14.23
N THR A 339 -5.43 -1.25 -13.99
CA THR A 339 -4.32 -0.60 -14.69
C THR A 339 -3.00 -1.32 -14.42
N ALA A 340 -2.74 -1.71 -13.17
CA ALA A 340 -1.57 -2.51 -12.81
C ALA A 340 -1.58 -3.89 -13.50
N LEU A 341 -2.76 -4.51 -13.65
CA LEU A 341 -2.93 -5.76 -14.40
C LEU A 341 -2.52 -5.59 -15.87
N PHE A 342 -3.02 -4.57 -16.55
CA PHE A 342 -2.66 -4.31 -17.95
C PHE A 342 -1.18 -3.94 -18.12
N ALA A 343 -0.63 -3.17 -17.18
CA ALA A 343 0.78 -2.79 -17.23
C ALA A 343 1.73 -3.97 -17.07
N GLN A 344 1.38 -4.93 -16.22
CA GLN A 344 2.24 -6.06 -15.88
C GLN A 344 1.94 -7.33 -16.68
N PHE A 345 0.67 -7.56 -17.02
CA PHE A 345 0.20 -8.80 -17.64
C PHE A 345 -0.79 -8.55 -18.80
N PRO A 346 -0.41 -7.74 -19.82
CA PRO A 346 -1.34 -7.33 -20.89
C PRO A 346 -1.89 -8.51 -21.71
N GLN A 347 -1.20 -9.62 -21.74
CA GLN A 347 -1.57 -10.83 -22.49
C GLN A 347 -2.18 -11.92 -21.61
N SER A 348 -2.46 -11.64 -20.34
CA SER A 348 -3.06 -12.62 -19.44
C SER A 348 -4.53 -12.87 -19.80
N LYS A 349 -5.02 -14.02 -19.40
CA LYS A 349 -6.45 -14.35 -19.52
C LYS A 349 -7.31 -13.35 -18.72
N GLU A 350 -6.83 -12.94 -17.57
CA GLU A 350 -7.46 -12.02 -16.62
C GLU A 350 -7.61 -10.63 -17.26
N ALA A 351 -6.57 -10.10 -17.91
CA ALA A 351 -6.64 -8.85 -18.67
C ALA A 351 -7.71 -8.92 -19.78
N GLY A 352 -7.79 -10.05 -20.49
CA GLY A 352 -8.81 -10.24 -21.52
C GLY A 352 -10.25 -10.33 -20.99
N GLN A 353 -10.45 -10.57 -19.70
CA GLN A 353 -11.77 -10.65 -19.06
C GLN A 353 -12.29 -9.30 -18.56
N VAL A 354 -11.45 -8.28 -18.41
CA VAL A 354 -11.83 -6.97 -17.85
C VAL A 354 -12.95 -6.32 -18.66
N GLY A 355 -12.79 -6.19 -19.97
CA GLY A 355 -13.79 -5.55 -20.82
C GLY A 355 -15.18 -6.21 -20.75
N PRO A 356 -15.30 -7.52 -20.96
CA PRO A 356 -16.55 -8.25 -20.77
C PRO A 356 -17.18 -8.07 -19.38
N ALA A 357 -16.38 -8.07 -18.32
CA ALA A 357 -16.86 -7.90 -16.95
C ALA A 357 -17.39 -6.49 -16.72
N LEU A 358 -16.67 -5.45 -17.18
CA LEU A 358 -17.14 -4.06 -17.12
C LEU A 358 -18.40 -3.84 -17.93
N LEU A 359 -18.54 -4.47 -19.11
CA LEU A 359 -19.79 -4.41 -19.90
C LEU A 359 -20.97 -5.04 -19.16
N THR A 360 -20.73 -6.08 -18.38
CA THR A 360 -21.74 -6.70 -17.53
C THR A 360 -22.14 -5.75 -16.42
N GLU A 361 -21.19 -5.18 -15.69
CA GLU A 361 -21.44 -4.19 -14.63
C GLU A 361 -22.23 -2.98 -15.16
N VAL A 362 -21.83 -2.40 -16.31
CA VAL A 362 -22.59 -1.30 -16.95
C VAL A 362 -24.02 -1.73 -17.27
N SER A 363 -24.21 -2.97 -17.71
CA SER A 363 -25.55 -3.48 -18.04
C SER A 363 -26.42 -3.63 -16.79
N GLU A 364 -25.87 -4.15 -15.71
CA GLU A 364 -26.54 -4.32 -14.42
C GLU A 364 -26.93 -2.97 -13.83
N ARG A 365 -26.00 -1.99 -13.80
CA ARG A 365 -26.29 -0.64 -13.30
C ARG A 365 -27.32 0.08 -14.15
N SER A 366 -27.26 -0.10 -15.48
CA SER A 366 -28.27 0.45 -16.39
C SER A 366 -29.66 -0.20 -16.19
N GLY A 367 -29.69 -1.49 -15.85
CA GLY A 367 -30.93 -2.21 -15.53
C GLY A 367 -31.53 -1.80 -14.19
N ALA A 368 -30.71 -1.42 -13.22
CA ALA A 368 -31.12 -0.98 -11.87
C ALA A 368 -31.53 0.50 -11.78
N LEU A 369 -31.43 1.27 -12.86
CA LEU A 369 -31.86 2.69 -12.90
C LEU A 369 -33.31 2.94 -12.45
N PRO A 370 -34.30 2.05 -12.64
CA PRO A 370 -35.65 2.25 -12.13
C PRO A 370 -35.76 2.23 -10.61
N ASP A 371 -34.88 1.55 -9.91
CA ASP A 371 -34.95 1.33 -8.46
C ASP A 371 -34.15 2.37 -7.67
N ASP A 372 -33.00 2.79 -8.22
CA ASP A 372 -32.08 3.79 -7.61
C ASP A 372 -31.36 4.50 -8.76
N ALA A 373 -31.98 5.54 -9.26
CA ALA A 373 -31.46 6.22 -10.45
C ALA A 373 -30.20 7.04 -10.14
N CYS A 374 -30.16 7.71 -9.02
CA CYS A 374 -29.06 8.63 -8.70
C CYS A 374 -27.76 7.87 -8.40
N ASP A 375 -27.79 6.82 -7.56
CA ASP A 375 -26.61 6.01 -7.26
C ASP A 375 -26.10 5.29 -8.51
N ASN A 376 -27.00 4.59 -9.24
CA ASN A 376 -26.58 3.87 -10.44
C ASN A 376 -26.05 4.81 -11.54
N THR A 377 -26.57 6.03 -11.67
CA THR A 377 -26.02 7.03 -12.60
C THR A 377 -24.62 7.48 -12.19
N SER A 378 -24.38 7.64 -10.89
CA SER A 378 -23.06 7.97 -10.36
C SER A 378 -22.05 6.85 -10.65
N ARG A 379 -22.44 5.58 -10.42
CA ARG A 379 -21.63 4.41 -10.74
C ARG A 379 -21.33 4.28 -12.23
N LEU A 380 -22.33 4.54 -13.09
CA LEU A 380 -22.13 4.54 -14.54
C LEU A 380 -21.14 5.63 -15.00
N ARG A 381 -21.14 6.82 -14.39
CA ARG A 381 -20.11 7.85 -14.65
C ARG A 381 -18.73 7.38 -14.24
N ALA A 382 -18.62 6.73 -13.07
CA ALA A 382 -17.35 6.19 -12.61
C ALA A 382 -16.82 5.08 -13.53
N LEU A 383 -17.71 4.23 -14.09
CA LEU A 383 -17.34 3.21 -15.07
C LEU A 383 -16.93 3.82 -16.42
N ASP A 384 -17.56 4.93 -16.85
CA ASP A 384 -17.14 5.67 -18.04
C ASP A 384 -15.73 6.23 -17.87
N SER A 385 -15.45 6.90 -16.73
CA SER A 385 -14.12 7.42 -16.42
C SER A 385 -13.08 6.31 -16.31
N LEU A 386 -13.41 5.20 -15.67
CA LEU A 386 -12.51 4.03 -15.59
C LEU A 386 -12.18 3.48 -16.99
N ALA A 387 -13.17 3.39 -17.87
CA ALA A 387 -12.94 2.90 -19.24
C ALA A 387 -12.05 3.84 -20.07
N GLU A 388 -12.02 5.15 -19.75
CA GLU A 388 -11.11 6.13 -20.39
C GLU A 388 -9.65 5.98 -19.91
N GLU A 389 -9.43 5.43 -18.71
CA GLU A 389 -8.09 5.22 -18.12
C GLU A 389 -7.46 3.88 -18.56
N LEU A 390 -8.27 2.93 -19.01
CA LEU A 390 -7.82 1.60 -19.42
C LEU A 390 -7.51 1.54 -20.93
N PRO A 391 -6.72 0.54 -21.39
CA PRO A 391 -6.43 0.38 -22.82
C PRO A 391 -7.71 0.21 -23.65
N GLU A 392 -7.97 1.10 -24.60
CA GLU A 392 -9.19 1.15 -25.41
C GLU A 392 -9.52 -0.17 -26.10
N GLU A 393 -8.50 -0.86 -26.61
CA GLU A 393 -8.67 -2.17 -27.27
C GLU A 393 -9.28 -3.22 -26.34
N SER A 394 -8.97 -3.15 -25.06
CA SER A 394 -9.39 -4.13 -24.04
C SER A 394 -10.78 -3.85 -23.48
N VAL A 395 -11.22 -2.59 -23.50
CA VAL A 395 -12.50 -2.13 -22.91
C VAL A 395 -13.45 -1.53 -23.96
N SER A 396 -13.29 -1.94 -25.22
CA SER A 396 -14.09 -1.42 -26.33
C SER A 396 -15.59 -1.49 -26.06
N GLY A 397 -16.29 -0.36 -26.27
CA GLY A 397 -17.73 -0.22 -26.09
C GLY A 397 -18.21 -0.05 -24.65
N VAL A 398 -17.35 -0.13 -23.64
CA VAL A 398 -17.72 0.11 -22.24
C VAL A 398 -18.14 1.55 -22.03
N SER A 399 -17.31 2.51 -22.48
CA SER A 399 -17.57 3.95 -22.36
C SER A 399 -18.87 4.35 -23.09
N ASP A 400 -19.07 3.93 -24.34
CA ASP A 400 -20.29 4.25 -25.09
C ASP A 400 -21.56 3.76 -24.39
N LYS A 401 -21.50 2.54 -23.86
CA LYS A 401 -22.63 1.94 -23.15
C LYS A 401 -22.88 2.63 -21.81
N ALA A 402 -21.81 2.95 -21.06
CA ALA A 402 -21.89 3.69 -19.81
C ALA A 402 -22.49 5.08 -20.03
N ARG A 403 -22.03 5.84 -21.03
CA ARG A 403 -22.57 7.16 -21.40
C ARG A 403 -24.05 7.10 -21.79
N SER A 404 -24.46 6.07 -22.54
CA SER A 404 -25.87 5.84 -22.82
C SER A 404 -26.69 5.59 -21.57
N GLY A 405 -26.13 4.86 -20.61
CA GLY A 405 -26.72 4.65 -19.29
C GLY A 405 -26.80 5.95 -18.47
N VAL A 406 -25.73 6.75 -18.44
CA VAL A 406 -25.68 8.06 -17.78
C VAL A 406 -26.72 9.02 -18.35
N GLU A 407 -26.89 9.07 -19.67
CA GLU A 407 -27.93 9.91 -20.32
C GLU A 407 -29.31 9.55 -19.81
N LYS A 408 -29.67 8.27 -19.79
CA LYS A 408 -30.96 7.80 -19.26
C LYS A 408 -31.09 8.05 -17.77
N GLY A 409 -30.06 7.68 -17.02
CA GLY A 409 -30.01 7.77 -15.58
C GLY A 409 -30.09 9.19 -15.06
N THR A 410 -29.45 10.17 -15.71
CA THR A 410 -29.50 11.57 -15.28
C THR A 410 -30.94 12.11 -15.28
N TYR A 411 -31.76 11.78 -16.29
CA TYR A 411 -33.17 12.17 -16.29
C TYR A 411 -33.95 11.45 -15.17
N SER A 412 -33.71 10.17 -14.97
CA SER A 412 -34.38 9.38 -13.92
C SER A 412 -33.98 9.82 -12.51
N CYS A 413 -32.70 10.17 -12.30
CA CYS A 413 -32.22 10.74 -11.03
C CYS A 413 -32.91 12.08 -10.71
N GLY A 414 -33.08 12.97 -11.69
CA GLY A 414 -33.85 14.19 -11.46
C GLY A 414 -35.33 13.90 -11.10
N VAL A 415 -35.92 12.81 -11.62
CA VAL A 415 -37.26 12.35 -11.21
C VAL A 415 -37.27 11.87 -9.77
N GLU A 416 -36.33 11.02 -9.39
CA GLU A 416 -36.16 10.51 -8.03
C GLU A 416 -35.96 11.65 -7.03
N GLU A 417 -35.03 12.58 -7.29
CA GLU A 417 -34.79 13.76 -6.46
C GLU A 417 -36.06 14.62 -6.29
N PHE A 418 -36.85 14.76 -7.37
CA PHE A 418 -38.11 15.51 -7.32
C PHE A 418 -39.17 14.80 -6.48
N GLU A 419 -39.30 13.49 -6.60
CA GLU A 419 -40.24 12.67 -5.84
C GLU A 419 -39.86 12.58 -4.37
N ASP A 420 -38.55 12.59 -4.05
CA ASP A 420 -38.01 12.67 -2.68
C ASP A 420 -38.16 14.06 -2.04
N GLY A 421 -38.61 15.07 -2.81
CA GLY A 421 -38.69 16.44 -2.32
C GLY A 421 -37.37 17.20 -2.27
N LYS A 422 -36.30 16.65 -2.86
CA LYS A 422 -34.98 17.29 -3.04
C LYS A 422 -35.03 18.26 -4.24
N PHE A 423 -35.84 19.33 -4.10
CA PHE A 423 -36.20 20.16 -5.25
C PHE A 423 -35.03 20.96 -5.80
N SER A 424 -34.10 21.41 -4.96
CA SER A 424 -32.92 22.16 -5.42
C SER A 424 -32.03 21.28 -6.28
N GLU A 425 -31.76 20.06 -5.85
CA GLU A 425 -30.98 19.05 -6.57
C GLU A 425 -31.70 18.69 -7.88
N ALA A 426 -32.99 18.38 -7.82
CA ALA A 426 -33.80 18.05 -9.01
C ALA A 426 -33.77 19.16 -10.04
N ALA A 427 -33.89 20.43 -9.64
CA ALA A 427 -33.83 21.56 -10.54
C ALA A 427 -32.49 21.63 -11.28
N LYS A 428 -31.39 21.39 -10.57
CA LYS A 428 -30.06 21.34 -11.14
C LYS A 428 -29.91 20.14 -12.09
N THR A 429 -30.25 18.95 -11.66
CA THR A 429 -30.11 17.70 -12.42
C THR A 429 -30.90 17.77 -13.74
N PHE A 430 -32.15 18.29 -13.71
CA PHE A 430 -32.94 18.46 -14.89
C PHE A 430 -32.40 19.55 -15.83
N THR A 431 -31.84 20.63 -15.29
CA THR A 431 -31.20 21.69 -16.08
C THR A 431 -29.97 21.16 -16.78
N ASP A 432 -29.07 20.50 -16.03
CA ASP A 432 -27.85 19.89 -16.56
C ASP A 432 -28.17 18.85 -17.64
N PHE A 433 -29.20 18.01 -17.40
CA PHE A 433 -29.68 17.07 -18.43
C PHE A 433 -30.15 17.80 -19.71
N ALA A 434 -30.97 18.83 -19.56
CA ALA A 434 -31.55 19.53 -20.74
C ALA A 434 -30.49 20.32 -21.55
N ASP A 435 -29.42 20.75 -20.91
CA ASP A 435 -28.34 21.50 -21.54
C ASP A 435 -27.28 20.56 -22.14
N THR A 436 -26.99 19.43 -21.49
CA THR A 436 -26.03 18.43 -21.98
C THR A 436 -26.64 17.61 -23.14
N TYR A 437 -27.86 17.08 -22.98
CA TYR A 437 -28.47 16.16 -23.95
C TYR A 437 -29.49 16.85 -24.87
N GLN A 438 -28.98 17.74 -25.69
CA GLN A 438 -29.83 18.62 -26.54
C GLN A 438 -30.71 17.85 -27.52
N GLY A 439 -30.28 16.67 -27.99
CA GLY A 439 -31.02 15.78 -28.89
C GLY A 439 -32.03 14.84 -28.22
N ASN A 440 -32.00 14.75 -26.87
CA ASN A 440 -32.84 13.78 -26.18
C ASN A 440 -34.32 14.15 -26.18
N LYS A 441 -35.19 13.16 -26.44
CA LYS A 441 -36.67 13.32 -26.47
C LYS A 441 -37.26 13.85 -25.15
N ASN A 442 -36.57 13.62 -24.02
CA ASN A 442 -37.00 14.07 -22.69
C ASN A 442 -36.53 15.50 -22.37
N ARG A 443 -35.67 16.14 -23.19
CA ARG A 443 -35.16 17.49 -22.95
C ARG A 443 -36.25 18.50 -22.58
N GLY A 444 -37.36 18.50 -23.36
CA GLY A 444 -38.48 19.39 -23.10
C GLY A 444 -39.22 19.09 -21.79
N LYS A 445 -39.29 17.83 -21.39
CA LYS A 445 -39.83 17.43 -20.08
C LYS A 445 -38.90 17.85 -18.94
N ALA A 446 -37.59 17.65 -19.10
CA ALA A 446 -36.60 18.05 -18.12
C ALA A 446 -36.64 19.57 -17.85
N ARG A 447 -36.70 20.40 -18.90
CA ARG A 447 -36.85 21.85 -18.74
C ARG A 447 -38.10 22.25 -17.95
N LYS A 448 -39.23 21.56 -18.18
CA LYS A 448 -40.45 21.82 -17.43
C LYS A 448 -40.31 21.32 -15.96
N ALA A 449 -39.71 20.17 -15.77
CA ALA A 449 -39.46 19.60 -14.43
C ALA A 449 -38.52 20.50 -13.64
N ALA A 450 -37.45 21.03 -14.24
CA ALA A 450 -36.56 21.99 -13.61
C ALA A 450 -37.29 23.24 -13.11
N ILE A 451 -38.19 23.82 -13.95
CA ILE A 451 -39.01 24.95 -13.55
C ILE A 451 -39.95 24.58 -12.39
N ALA A 452 -40.55 23.40 -12.43
CA ALA A 452 -41.46 22.97 -11.38
C ALA A 452 -40.70 22.70 -10.05
N ALA A 453 -39.51 22.13 -10.13
CA ALA A 453 -38.63 21.91 -8.98
C ALA A 453 -38.20 23.24 -8.34
N GLU A 454 -37.79 24.21 -9.14
CA GLU A 454 -37.42 25.55 -8.67
C GLU A 454 -38.60 26.29 -7.99
N ILE A 455 -39.82 26.09 -8.47
CA ILE A 455 -41.01 26.62 -7.81
C ILE A 455 -41.30 25.83 -6.51
N ALA A 456 -41.08 24.51 -6.53
CA ALA A 456 -41.37 23.63 -5.42
C ALA A 456 -40.43 23.86 -4.21
N GLU A 457 -39.20 24.31 -4.44
CA GLU A 457 -38.24 24.70 -3.40
C GLU A 457 -38.83 25.81 -2.50
N GLU A 458 -39.46 26.81 -3.10
CA GLU A 458 -40.12 27.92 -2.39
C GLU A 458 -41.57 27.58 -2.00
N ARG A 459 -42.20 26.64 -2.70
CA ARG A 459 -43.60 26.25 -2.47
C ARG A 459 -43.78 24.74 -2.70
N PRO A 460 -43.58 23.90 -1.68
CA PRO A 460 -43.63 22.44 -1.79
C PRO A 460 -44.91 21.87 -2.42
N ALA A 461 -46.02 22.59 -2.33
CA ALA A 461 -47.28 22.22 -3.02
C ALA A 461 -47.17 22.11 -4.54
N ALA A 462 -46.21 22.79 -5.16
CA ALA A 462 -45.91 22.69 -6.58
C ALA A 462 -45.17 21.38 -6.92
N GLY A 463 -44.49 20.77 -5.97
CA GLY A 463 -43.69 19.55 -6.11
C GLY A 463 -44.46 18.24 -5.95
N ARG A 464 -45.80 18.28 -5.76
CA ARG A 464 -46.59 17.07 -5.57
C ARG A 464 -46.60 16.11 -6.76
N LYS A 465 -46.40 16.62 -7.97
CA LYS A 465 -46.36 15.83 -9.22
C LYS A 465 -45.51 16.54 -10.24
N LEU A 466 -44.79 15.74 -11.01
CA LEU A 466 -44.07 16.24 -12.18
C LEU A 466 -45.02 16.93 -13.18
N PRO A 467 -44.58 17.98 -13.90
CA PRO A 467 -45.36 18.64 -14.92
C PRO A 467 -45.81 17.70 -16.02
N PRO A 468 -47.03 17.84 -16.52
CA PRO A 468 -47.51 17.00 -17.61
C PRO A 468 -46.69 17.20 -18.90
N ALA A 469 -46.38 16.09 -19.55
CA ALA A 469 -45.61 16.11 -20.81
C ALA A 469 -46.35 16.89 -21.91
N LYS A 470 -47.70 16.76 -21.98
CA LYS A 470 -48.55 17.41 -22.95
C LYS A 470 -49.51 18.39 -22.25
N SER A 471 -49.74 19.54 -22.84
CA SER A 471 -50.75 20.47 -22.37
C SER A 471 -52.15 19.85 -22.50
N PRO A 472 -53.01 19.93 -21.46
CA PRO A 472 -54.37 19.51 -21.60
C PRO A 472 -55.11 20.36 -22.64
N GLY A 473 -56.06 19.73 -23.32
CA GLY A 473 -56.97 20.43 -24.21
C GLY A 473 -58.01 21.25 -23.45
N GLY A 474 -58.85 21.96 -24.16
CA GLY A 474 -59.96 22.73 -23.59
C GLY A 474 -59.78 24.23 -23.68
N ALA A 475 -60.73 24.93 -23.06
CA ALA A 475 -60.75 26.41 -23.06
C ALA A 475 -59.49 26.98 -22.37
N ARG A 476 -58.92 28.00 -22.96
CA ARG A 476 -57.76 28.71 -22.41
C ARG A 476 -58.18 30.09 -21.97
N MET A 477 -57.78 30.48 -20.80
CA MET A 477 -58.04 31.80 -20.22
C MET A 477 -56.82 32.68 -20.35
N GLU A 478 -57.06 33.97 -20.47
CA GLU A 478 -55.98 34.96 -20.55
C GLU A 478 -55.55 35.39 -19.14
N LEU A 479 -54.26 35.31 -18.87
CA LEU A 479 -53.62 35.95 -17.74
C LEU A 479 -52.70 37.05 -18.25
N VAL A 480 -52.95 38.27 -17.88
CA VAL A 480 -52.11 39.45 -18.19
C VAL A 480 -51.23 39.72 -16.96
N VAL A 481 -49.94 39.54 -17.11
CA VAL A 481 -48.97 39.87 -16.04
C VAL A 481 -48.25 41.15 -16.40
N SER A 482 -48.20 42.09 -15.47
CA SER A 482 -47.56 43.40 -15.63
C SER A 482 -46.43 43.55 -14.61
N ASN A 483 -45.40 44.35 -14.95
CA ASN A 483 -44.31 44.68 -14.04
C ASN A 483 -44.39 46.15 -13.61
N GLY A 484 -44.74 46.40 -12.32
CA GLY A 484 -44.76 47.70 -11.65
C GLY A 484 -43.50 47.97 -10.81
N GLY A 485 -42.44 47.21 -10.98
CA GLY A 485 -41.16 47.37 -10.29
C GLY A 485 -40.05 47.98 -11.17
N PRO A 486 -39.01 48.55 -10.56
CA PRO A 486 -37.90 49.19 -11.28
C PRO A 486 -36.91 48.23 -11.91
N GLY A 487 -36.99 46.90 -11.58
CA GLY A 487 -36.12 45.86 -12.13
C GLY A 487 -36.84 44.91 -13.09
N THR A 488 -36.06 44.11 -13.84
CA THR A 488 -36.60 42.99 -14.61
C THR A 488 -37.13 41.90 -13.68
N VAL A 489 -38.20 41.21 -14.10
CA VAL A 489 -38.81 40.12 -13.36
C VAL A 489 -38.91 38.89 -14.25
N GLU A 490 -38.33 37.78 -13.83
CA GLU A 490 -38.59 36.47 -14.40
C GLU A 490 -39.70 35.80 -13.60
N ILE A 491 -40.69 35.27 -14.31
CA ILE A 491 -41.82 34.59 -13.69
C ILE A 491 -41.84 33.16 -14.21
N LEU A 492 -41.65 32.25 -13.27
CA LEU A 492 -41.79 30.81 -13.52
C LEU A 492 -43.21 30.40 -13.13
N TYR A 493 -43.81 29.51 -13.89
CA TYR A 493 -45.11 28.96 -13.55
C TYR A 493 -45.21 27.48 -13.87
N THR A 494 -45.91 26.73 -13.01
CA THR A 494 -46.19 25.31 -13.20
C THR A 494 -47.63 24.98 -12.81
N GLY A 495 -48.19 23.98 -13.47
CA GLY A 495 -49.57 23.52 -13.33
C GLY A 495 -49.94 22.66 -14.55
N PRO A 496 -51.17 22.78 -15.10
CA PRO A 496 -51.53 22.14 -16.36
C PRO A 496 -50.57 22.43 -17.51
N VAL A 497 -49.90 23.57 -17.51
CA VAL A 497 -48.76 23.92 -18.34
C VAL A 497 -47.68 24.57 -17.51
N THR A 498 -46.43 24.36 -17.93
CA THR A 498 -45.24 24.87 -17.24
C THR A 498 -44.41 25.72 -18.18
N GLY A 499 -43.90 26.84 -17.71
CA GLY A 499 -43.09 27.74 -18.53
C GLY A 499 -42.48 28.88 -17.72
N ARG A 500 -41.81 29.78 -18.47
CA ARG A 500 -41.20 31.01 -17.95
C ARG A 500 -41.52 32.19 -18.86
N LEU A 501 -41.55 33.36 -18.28
CA LEU A 501 -41.60 34.63 -19.00
C LEU A 501 -40.74 35.67 -18.31
N THR A 502 -40.25 36.65 -19.05
CA THR A 502 -39.46 37.75 -18.48
C THR A 502 -40.09 39.06 -18.85
N LEU A 503 -40.35 39.91 -17.86
CA LEU A 503 -40.86 41.26 -18.04
C LEU A 503 -39.72 42.27 -17.84
N LYS A 504 -39.62 43.25 -18.72
CA LYS A 504 -38.66 44.33 -18.61
C LYS A 504 -38.96 45.19 -17.38
N ALA A 505 -37.99 45.96 -16.92
CA ALA A 505 -38.16 46.95 -15.87
C ALA A 505 -39.20 48.02 -16.27
N CYS A 506 -40.01 48.49 -15.33
CA CYS A 506 -40.92 49.62 -15.55
C CYS A 506 -40.15 50.94 -15.43
N ALA A 507 -40.12 51.71 -16.49
CA ALA A 507 -39.51 53.04 -16.49
C ALA A 507 -40.29 53.98 -15.57
N GLY A 508 -39.60 54.62 -14.61
CA GLY A 508 -40.20 55.52 -13.63
C GLY A 508 -40.99 54.87 -12.51
N CYS A 509 -41.01 53.51 -12.43
CA CYS A 509 -41.55 52.82 -11.26
C CYS A 509 -40.53 52.80 -10.10
N LYS A 510 -41.01 52.85 -8.87
CA LYS A 510 -40.19 52.81 -7.65
C LYS A 510 -40.57 51.59 -6.80
N ALA A 511 -39.66 51.14 -5.99
CA ALA A 511 -39.97 50.13 -4.98
C ALA A 511 -40.92 50.70 -3.92
N TYR A 512 -41.91 49.94 -3.51
CA TYR A 512 -42.87 50.29 -2.47
C TYR A 512 -42.25 50.09 -1.07
N ASP A 513 -42.71 50.90 -0.09
CA ASP A 513 -42.20 50.83 1.29
C ASP A 513 -42.76 49.63 2.05
N SER A 514 -43.88 49.04 1.61
CA SER A 514 -44.49 47.86 2.20
C SER A 514 -45.26 47.01 1.18
N VAL A 515 -45.50 45.75 1.54
CA VAL A 515 -46.35 44.83 0.75
C VAL A 515 -47.76 45.39 0.60
N ALA A 516 -48.31 46.02 1.65
CA ALA A 516 -49.64 46.63 1.63
C ALA A 516 -49.69 47.80 0.64
N ALA A 517 -48.69 48.67 0.66
CA ALA A 517 -48.58 49.78 -0.30
C ALA A 517 -48.45 49.28 -1.76
N GLY A 518 -47.66 48.20 -1.97
CA GLY A 518 -47.55 47.54 -3.27
C GLY A 518 -48.86 46.96 -3.74
N LYS A 519 -49.59 46.21 -2.92
CA LYS A 519 -50.92 45.67 -3.26
C LYS A 519 -51.93 46.78 -3.56
N ALA A 520 -51.85 47.89 -2.87
CA ALA A 520 -52.75 49.01 -3.09
C ALA A 520 -52.46 49.80 -4.38
N GLY A 521 -51.19 49.97 -4.72
CA GLY A 521 -50.76 50.92 -5.77
C GLY A 521 -50.11 50.35 -7.02
N ALA A 522 -49.60 49.09 -6.97
CA ALA A 522 -48.84 48.52 -8.09
C ALA A 522 -49.69 48.35 -9.35
N CYS A 523 -49.14 48.75 -10.49
CA CYS A 523 -49.78 48.71 -11.81
C CYS A 523 -51.13 49.48 -11.94
N LYS A 524 -51.49 50.37 -11.01
CA LYS A 524 -52.76 51.09 -11.00
C LYS A 524 -52.65 52.53 -11.53
N ASP A 525 -51.48 53.09 -11.59
CA ASP A 525 -51.28 54.48 -12.06
C ASP A 525 -51.41 54.52 -13.59
N LYS A 526 -52.51 55.12 -14.03
CA LYS A 526 -52.86 55.24 -15.48
C LYS A 526 -51.89 56.13 -16.23
N SER A 527 -51.08 56.94 -15.58
CA SER A 527 -50.08 57.79 -16.21
C SER A 527 -48.80 57.02 -16.63
N LYS A 528 -48.66 55.77 -16.13
CA LYS A 528 -47.47 54.95 -16.38
C LYS A 528 -47.77 53.83 -17.41
N SER A 529 -46.78 53.53 -18.22
CA SER A 529 -46.79 52.37 -19.12
C SER A 529 -46.05 51.20 -18.45
N TYR A 530 -46.79 50.17 -18.05
CA TYR A 530 -46.25 49.00 -17.43
C TYR A 530 -45.88 47.94 -18.49
N PRO A 531 -44.64 47.40 -18.49
CA PRO A 531 -44.32 46.24 -19.32
C PRO A 531 -45.24 45.08 -18.93
N LYS A 532 -45.92 44.50 -19.91
CA LYS A 532 -46.88 43.42 -19.70
C LYS A 532 -46.74 42.32 -20.73
N GLN A 533 -47.12 41.12 -20.32
CA GLN A 533 -47.19 39.95 -21.18
C GLN A 533 -48.48 39.18 -20.91
N ARG A 534 -49.02 38.57 -21.98
CA ARG A 534 -50.24 37.77 -21.91
C ARG A 534 -49.91 36.30 -21.99
N LEU A 535 -50.42 35.55 -21.07
CA LEU A 535 -50.33 34.08 -21.04
C LEU A 535 -51.69 33.50 -21.32
N SER A 536 -51.74 32.51 -22.20
CA SER A 536 -52.96 31.75 -22.48
C SER A 536 -52.85 30.41 -21.71
N LEU A 537 -53.61 30.27 -20.64
CA LEU A 537 -53.51 29.16 -19.69
C LEU A 537 -54.77 28.30 -19.70
N PRO A 538 -54.68 26.96 -19.78
CA PRO A 538 -55.79 26.04 -19.47
C PRO A 538 -56.32 26.23 -18.06
N ALA A 539 -57.58 25.86 -17.83
CA ALA A 539 -58.12 25.82 -16.47
C ALA A 539 -57.35 24.86 -15.58
N GLY A 540 -57.14 25.21 -14.30
CA GLY A 540 -56.49 24.38 -13.32
C GLY A 540 -55.73 25.14 -12.25
N GLN A 541 -55.08 24.40 -11.35
CA GLN A 541 -54.26 24.94 -10.28
C GLN A 541 -52.89 25.30 -10.81
N TYR A 542 -52.39 26.49 -10.55
CA TYR A 542 -51.08 26.98 -10.90
C TYR A 542 -50.32 27.46 -9.69
N HIS A 543 -48.98 27.30 -9.79
CA HIS A 543 -48.02 27.86 -8.85
C HIS A 543 -47.07 28.76 -9.63
N PHE A 544 -46.77 29.94 -9.10
CA PHE A 544 -45.92 30.95 -9.72
C PHE A 544 -44.76 31.28 -8.79
N LEU A 545 -43.59 31.53 -9.35
CA LEU A 545 -42.42 32.04 -8.67
C LEU A 545 -41.92 33.29 -9.42
N TYR A 546 -41.85 34.38 -8.70
CA TYR A 546 -41.39 35.68 -9.22
C TYR A 546 -39.93 35.87 -8.78
N LYS A 547 -39.02 35.75 -9.71
CA LYS A 547 -37.60 35.97 -9.53
C LYS A 547 -37.22 37.34 -10.04
N ARG A 548 -36.37 38.03 -9.32
CA ARG A 548 -35.92 39.37 -9.73
C ARG A 548 -34.49 39.30 -10.19
N GLY A 549 -34.16 40.02 -11.28
CA GLY A 549 -32.85 39.96 -11.90
C GLY A 549 -31.73 40.39 -10.95
N ALA A 550 -30.54 39.88 -11.21
CA ALA A 550 -29.33 39.92 -10.38
C ALA A 550 -28.82 41.33 -9.97
N SER A 551 -29.46 42.39 -10.37
CA SER A 551 -29.07 43.77 -10.04
C SER A 551 -29.48 44.26 -8.66
N SER A 552 -30.13 43.41 -7.83
CA SER A 552 -30.54 43.76 -6.45
C SER A 552 -30.44 42.56 -5.53
N GLU A 553 -29.31 42.44 -4.82
CA GLU A 553 -29.02 41.40 -3.81
C GLU A 553 -30.01 41.40 -2.61
N THR A 554 -30.92 42.37 -2.54
CA THR A 554 -31.81 42.60 -1.41
C THR A 554 -33.25 42.19 -1.66
N VAL A 555 -33.61 41.67 -2.79
CA VAL A 555 -35.00 41.33 -3.12
C VAL A 555 -35.20 39.83 -3.29
N ARG A 556 -35.86 39.20 -2.29
CA ARG A 556 -36.17 37.77 -2.33
C ARG A 556 -37.22 37.41 -3.37
N SER A 557 -37.15 36.20 -3.88
CA SER A 557 -38.17 35.59 -4.72
C SER A 557 -39.50 35.51 -3.95
N HIS A 558 -40.61 35.59 -4.68
CA HIS A 558 -41.97 35.48 -4.10
C HIS A 558 -42.73 34.38 -4.82
N SER A 559 -43.33 33.45 -4.09
CA SER A 559 -44.17 32.40 -4.67
C SER A 559 -45.67 32.67 -4.42
N SER A 560 -46.52 32.37 -5.39
CA SER A 560 -47.97 32.43 -5.23
C SER A 560 -48.66 31.22 -5.88
N GLY A 561 -49.91 30.96 -5.48
CA GLY A 561 -50.77 29.93 -6.08
C GLY A 561 -52.04 30.55 -6.59
N ALA A 562 -52.54 30.10 -7.75
CA ALA A 562 -53.80 30.57 -8.30
C ALA A 562 -54.59 29.42 -8.95
N ARG A 563 -55.90 29.49 -8.88
CA ARG A 563 -56.78 28.60 -9.63
C ARG A 563 -57.35 29.36 -10.81
N ILE A 564 -57.08 28.89 -12.00
CA ILE A 564 -57.60 29.43 -13.25
C ILE A 564 -58.89 28.70 -13.59
N GLU A 565 -59.99 29.42 -13.70
CA GLU A 565 -61.33 28.90 -13.97
C GLU A 565 -61.85 29.44 -15.31
N PRO A 566 -62.72 28.71 -16.05
CA PRO A 566 -63.31 29.20 -17.28
C PRO A 566 -64.15 30.43 -17.11
N GLY A 567 -64.15 31.30 -18.12
CA GLY A 567 -65.03 32.49 -18.18
C GLY A 567 -64.44 33.75 -17.56
N TYR A 568 -63.20 33.73 -17.07
CA TYR A 568 -62.54 34.89 -16.47
C TYR A 568 -61.26 35.28 -17.22
N THR A 569 -60.97 36.58 -17.23
CA THR A 569 -59.65 37.12 -17.55
C THR A 569 -58.96 37.51 -16.28
N TYR A 570 -57.69 37.08 -16.16
CA TYR A 570 -56.92 37.28 -14.94
C TYR A 570 -55.86 38.37 -15.16
N THR A 571 -55.61 39.16 -14.12
CA THR A 571 -54.56 40.17 -14.13
C THR A 571 -53.67 39.99 -12.92
N ASP A 572 -52.36 40.10 -13.10
CA ASP A 572 -51.39 40.07 -11.98
C ASP A 572 -50.37 41.20 -12.18
N CYS A 573 -49.82 41.67 -11.06
CA CYS A 573 -48.83 42.73 -11.07
C CYS A 573 -47.62 42.36 -10.19
N ALA A 574 -46.49 42.15 -10.81
CA ALA A 574 -45.22 42.05 -10.08
C ALA A 574 -44.76 43.44 -9.64
N TYR A 575 -44.39 43.61 -8.38
CA TYR A 575 -43.87 44.86 -7.82
C TYR A 575 -42.71 44.62 -6.87
N THR A 576 -41.94 45.66 -6.60
CA THR A 576 -40.78 45.57 -5.70
C THR A 576 -41.11 46.30 -4.40
N VAL A 577 -40.79 45.67 -3.27
CA VAL A 577 -40.88 46.30 -1.92
C VAL A 577 -39.44 46.57 -1.49
N LYS A 578 -39.19 47.76 -0.88
CA LYS A 578 -37.90 48.07 -0.27
C LYS A 578 -37.59 47.08 0.84
N GLY A 579 -36.44 46.45 0.80
CA GLY A 579 -36.05 45.49 1.83
C GLY A 579 -35.82 46.17 3.17
N LEU A 580 -36.64 45.88 4.16
CA LEU A 580 -36.20 45.91 5.54
C LEU A 580 -35.40 44.67 5.79
N GLY A 581 -34.10 44.82 6.10
CA GLY A 581 -33.23 43.69 6.38
C GLY A 581 -33.90 42.75 7.37
N GLY A 582 -34.28 41.58 6.96
CA GLY A 582 -34.52 40.43 7.80
C GLY A 582 -35.94 40.15 8.30
N LEU A 583 -36.92 40.97 8.09
CA LEU A 583 -38.31 40.65 8.45
C LEU A 583 -39.17 40.45 7.20
N ILE A 584 -39.35 39.19 6.84
CA ILE A 584 -40.34 38.76 5.88
C ILE A 584 -41.65 38.67 6.62
N PRO A 585 -42.73 39.39 6.18
CA PRO A 585 -44.03 38.99 6.65
C PRO A 585 -44.31 37.55 6.17
N PRO A 586 -44.98 36.74 6.99
CA PRO A 586 -45.36 35.38 6.56
C PRO A 586 -46.09 35.46 5.22
N PRO A 587 -46.00 34.42 4.38
CA PRO A 587 -46.71 34.40 3.12
C PRO A 587 -48.18 34.68 3.38
N VAL A 588 -48.68 35.73 2.83
CA VAL A 588 -50.13 36.04 2.93
C VAL A 588 -50.78 35.01 2.01
N ASP A 589 -51.37 34.00 2.61
CA ASP A 589 -52.25 33.08 1.88
C ASP A 589 -53.32 33.88 1.19
N GLY A 590 -53.31 33.85 -0.15
CA GLY A 590 -54.34 34.47 -0.98
C GLY A 590 -54.04 35.92 -1.37
N VAL A 591 -53.29 36.09 -2.46
CA VAL A 591 -53.62 37.17 -3.39
C VAL A 591 -55.01 36.81 -3.92
N ALA A 592 -56.07 37.44 -3.37
CA ALA A 592 -57.38 37.30 -3.92
C ALA A 592 -57.32 37.80 -5.39
N TRP A 593 -57.41 36.87 -6.30
CA TRP A 593 -57.67 37.17 -7.68
C TRP A 593 -59.06 37.79 -7.75
N THR A 594 -59.15 39.09 -7.80
CA THR A 594 -60.43 39.73 -8.05
C THR A 594 -60.73 39.65 -9.53
N PRO A 595 -61.82 38.96 -9.94
CA PRO A 595 -62.28 39.05 -11.29
C PRO A 595 -62.62 40.54 -11.60
N PRO A 596 -62.43 40.99 -12.83
CA PRO A 596 -62.90 42.33 -13.21
C PRO A 596 -64.39 42.44 -12.96
N PRO A 597 -64.90 43.64 -12.50
CA PRO A 597 -66.29 43.84 -12.25
C PRO A 597 -67.11 43.45 -13.48
N GLY A 598 -68.08 42.60 -13.24
CA GLY A 598 -68.77 41.80 -14.23
C GLY A 598 -69.26 42.56 -15.48
N THR A 599 -69.06 41.93 -16.64
CA THR A 599 -70.03 42.00 -17.69
C THR A 599 -71.07 40.97 -17.35
N GLY A 600 -72.24 41.46 -16.95
CA GLY A 600 -73.42 40.64 -16.71
C GLY A 600 -73.70 39.69 -17.85
N ARG A 601 -73.98 38.46 -17.49
CA ARG A 601 -74.69 37.56 -18.37
C ARG A 601 -76.07 38.14 -18.57
N ASP A 602 -76.30 38.74 -19.75
CA ASP A 602 -77.61 38.67 -20.39
C ASP A 602 -77.70 37.35 -21.13
N ARG A 603 -78.78 36.68 -20.94
CA ARG A 603 -79.17 35.36 -21.39
C ARG A 603 -79.02 35.14 -22.91
#